data_a53f4327039e9efcde3927d5b8d450ee
#
_entry.id   a53f4327039e9efcde3927d5b8d450ee
#
_cell.length_a   1.000
_cell.length_b   1.000
_cell.length_c   1.000
_cell.angle_alpha   90.00
_cell.angle_beta   90.00
_cell.angle_gamma   90.00
#
_symmetry.space_group_name_H-M   'P 1'
#
loop_
_entity.id
_entity.type
_entity.pdbx_description
1 polymer ?
#
loop_
_entity_poly.entity_id
_entity_poly.type
_entity_poly.pdbx_seq_one_letter_code
_entity_poly.pdbx_strand_id
1 'polypeptide(L)'
;MTSMKAPLAGVRIADFTIHAAGPFCTHLLSQLGAECIKIESRTRPDAFRKPHAVYGRMSAATFDQVSANKLSVRLNLKLPEAVALAKRLVSISDMAAESFRPKVLERLGLGFEALRE
;
A
#
# COMPACT_ATOMS: atom_id res chain seq x y z
N MET A 1 -7.12 -14.35 -31.69
CA MET A 1 -6.98 -13.06 -30.97
C MET A 1 -5.85 -13.21 -29.96
N THR A 2 -4.77 -12.50 -30.15
CA THR A 2 -3.73 -12.39 -29.13
C THR A 2 -4.30 -11.57 -27.97
N SER A 3 -4.49 -12.20 -26.81
CA SER A 3 -4.84 -11.49 -25.59
C SER A 3 -3.71 -10.51 -25.28
N MET A 4 -3.97 -9.22 -25.42
CA MET A 4 -3.00 -8.19 -25.01
C MET A 4 -2.88 -8.25 -23.49
N LYS A 5 -1.68 -8.55 -22.99
CA LYS A 5 -1.39 -8.45 -21.56
C LYS A 5 -1.48 -6.98 -21.14
N ALA A 6 -1.99 -6.75 -19.92
CA ALA A 6 -2.00 -5.41 -19.35
C ALA A 6 -0.55 -4.85 -19.27
N PRO A 7 -0.33 -3.55 -19.43
CA PRO A 7 1.01 -2.95 -19.49
C PRO A 7 1.92 -3.28 -18.33
N LEU A 8 1.37 -3.43 -17.11
CA LEU A 8 2.11 -3.75 -15.88
C LEU A 8 1.83 -5.18 -15.40
N ALA A 9 1.38 -6.08 -16.27
CA ALA A 9 1.17 -7.48 -15.90
C ALA A 9 2.49 -8.11 -15.42
N GLY A 10 2.49 -8.66 -14.21
CA GLY A 10 3.65 -9.27 -13.58
C GLY A 10 4.46 -8.33 -12.67
N VAL A 11 4.14 -7.04 -12.65
CA VAL A 11 4.74 -6.08 -11.71
C VAL A 11 4.03 -6.18 -10.37
N ARG A 12 4.77 -6.30 -9.27
CA ARG A 12 4.25 -6.32 -7.89
C ARG A 12 4.69 -5.08 -7.12
N ILE A 13 3.78 -4.48 -6.38
CA ILE A 13 3.98 -3.27 -5.59
C ILE A 13 3.66 -3.56 -4.12
N ALA A 14 4.65 -3.37 -3.24
CA ALA A 14 4.42 -3.28 -1.79
C ALA A 14 4.00 -1.85 -1.45
N ASP A 15 2.73 -1.67 -1.11
CA ASP A 15 2.07 -0.36 -0.96
C ASP A 15 1.93 0.00 0.52
N PHE A 16 2.81 0.87 1.03
CA PHE A 16 2.74 1.46 2.37
C PHE A 16 2.02 2.81 2.37
N THR A 17 1.44 3.23 1.26
CA THR A 17 0.83 4.55 1.14
C THR A 17 -0.45 4.68 1.95
N ILE A 18 -0.74 5.90 2.40
CA ILE A 18 -1.94 6.26 3.15
C ILE A 18 -2.55 7.55 2.61
N HIS A 19 -3.79 7.83 2.96
CA HIS A 19 -4.59 8.98 2.56
C HIS A 19 -4.94 8.99 1.06
N ALA A 20 -4.54 10.03 0.30
CA ALA A 20 -5.02 10.27 -1.05
C ALA A 20 -3.96 10.02 -2.14
N ALA A 21 -2.93 10.84 -2.20
CA ALA A 21 -2.02 10.90 -3.35
C ALA A 21 -1.27 9.59 -3.61
N GLY A 22 -0.68 8.99 -2.57
CA GLY A 22 0.01 7.71 -2.68
C GLY A 22 -0.93 6.58 -3.08
N PRO A 23 -2.03 6.33 -2.35
CA PRO A 23 -3.00 5.31 -2.72
C PRO A 23 -3.61 5.49 -4.11
N PHE A 24 -3.84 6.73 -4.55
CA PHE A 24 -4.32 7.01 -5.90
C PHE A 24 -3.28 6.63 -6.96
N CYS A 25 -2.01 6.95 -6.73
CA CYS A 25 -0.93 6.56 -7.62
C CYS A 25 -0.87 5.03 -7.79
N THR A 26 -0.81 4.29 -6.68
CA THR A 26 -0.74 2.82 -6.71
C THR A 26 -2.04 2.19 -7.22
N HIS A 27 -3.19 2.86 -7.05
CA HIS A 27 -4.45 2.46 -7.67
C HIS A 27 -4.36 2.53 -9.19
N LEU A 28 -3.87 3.63 -9.77
CA LEU A 28 -3.70 3.75 -11.21
C LEU A 28 -2.78 2.65 -11.78
N LEU A 29 -1.68 2.36 -11.07
CA LEU A 29 -0.77 1.27 -11.47
C LEU A 29 -1.48 -0.09 -11.43
N SER A 30 -2.34 -0.32 -10.43
CA SER A 30 -3.13 -1.56 -10.34
C SER A 30 -4.15 -1.69 -11.48
N GLN A 31 -4.72 -0.57 -11.95
CA GLN A 31 -5.61 -0.58 -13.12
C GLN A 31 -4.85 -0.91 -14.42
N LEU A 32 -3.56 -0.64 -14.46
CA LEU A 32 -2.68 -1.01 -15.57
C LEU A 32 -2.15 -2.46 -15.47
N GLY A 33 -2.59 -3.21 -14.47
CA GLY A 33 -2.30 -4.64 -14.32
C GLY A 33 -1.23 -5.00 -13.27
N ALA A 34 -0.71 -4.03 -12.51
CA ALA A 34 0.20 -4.33 -11.41
C ALA A 34 -0.56 -5.00 -10.26
N GLU A 35 0.07 -5.99 -9.61
CA GLU A 35 -0.40 -6.56 -8.35
C GLU A 35 0.00 -5.63 -7.22
N CYS A 36 -0.95 -4.90 -6.67
CA CYS A 36 -0.71 -3.97 -5.58
C CYS A 36 -1.13 -4.59 -4.24
N ILE A 37 -0.19 -4.73 -3.30
CA ILE A 37 -0.43 -5.29 -1.97
C ILE A 37 -0.32 -4.16 -0.94
N LYS A 38 -1.47 -3.68 -0.47
CA LYS A 38 -1.55 -2.60 0.51
C LYS A 38 -1.26 -3.13 1.91
N ILE A 39 -0.25 -2.53 2.56
CA ILE A 39 0.13 -2.84 3.94
C ILE A 39 -0.58 -1.87 4.86
N GLU A 40 -1.39 -2.39 5.76
CA GLU A 40 -2.24 -1.62 6.65
C GLU A 40 -1.96 -1.93 8.11
N SER A 41 -2.33 -1.03 9.00
CA SER A 41 -2.27 -1.24 10.45
C SER A 41 -3.67 -1.27 11.05
N ARG A 42 -3.93 -2.27 11.90
CA ARG A 42 -5.18 -2.33 12.65
C ARG A 42 -5.25 -1.23 13.72
N THR A 43 -4.11 -0.87 14.31
CA THR A 43 -4.03 0.14 15.37
C THR A 43 -4.01 1.57 14.85
N ARG A 44 -3.59 1.75 13.60
CA ARG A 44 -3.56 3.05 12.89
C ARG A 44 -4.09 2.86 11.47
N PRO A 45 -5.40 2.63 11.32
CA PRO A 45 -5.99 2.46 10.00
C PRO A 45 -5.86 3.75 9.18
N ASP A 46 -5.92 3.62 7.86
CA ASP A 46 -6.00 4.76 6.96
C ASP A 46 -7.17 5.66 7.37
N ALA A 47 -6.93 6.98 7.41
CA ALA A 47 -7.94 7.95 7.82
C ALA A 47 -9.20 7.89 6.93
N PHE A 48 -9.05 7.51 5.67
CA PHE A 48 -10.17 7.37 4.74
C PHE A 48 -11.07 6.14 5.02
N ARG A 49 -10.64 5.23 5.88
CA ARG A 49 -11.50 4.14 6.38
C ARG A 49 -12.48 4.59 7.46
N LYS A 50 -12.24 5.73 8.10
CA LYS A 50 -13.12 6.23 9.16
C LYS A 50 -14.38 6.84 8.56
N PRO A 51 -15.57 6.48 9.05
CA PRO A 51 -16.80 7.14 8.67
C PRO A 51 -16.72 8.65 8.94
N HIS A 52 -17.19 9.45 8.02
CA HIS A 52 -17.28 10.90 8.21
C HIS A 52 -18.41 11.24 9.20
N ALA A 53 -18.18 12.20 10.09
CA ALA A 53 -19.16 12.55 11.12
C ALA A 53 -20.54 12.97 10.55
N VAL A 54 -20.54 13.61 9.37
CA VAL A 54 -21.78 14.09 8.71
C VAL A 54 -22.29 13.08 7.69
N TYR A 55 -21.39 12.48 6.89
CA TYR A 55 -21.77 11.63 5.75
C TYR A 55 -21.68 10.13 6.04
N GLY A 56 -21.41 9.73 7.26
CA GLY A 56 -21.36 8.34 7.68
C GLY A 56 -20.45 7.48 6.78
N ARG A 57 -21.00 6.39 6.25
CA ARG A 57 -20.28 5.46 5.37
C ARG A 57 -19.78 6.06 4.06
N MET A 58 -20.25 7.21 3.65
CA MET A 58 -19.80 7.82 2.39
C MET A 58 -18.33 8.24 2.41
N SER A 59 -17.71 8.42 3.57
CA SER A 59 -16.26 8.65 3.63
C SER A 59 -15.43 7.40 3.33
N ALA A 60 -15.98 6.22 3.61
CA ALA A 60 -15.35 4.96 3.18
C ALA A 60 -15.32 4.81 1.65
N ALA A 61 -16.20 5.50 0.93
CA ALA A 61 -16.18 5.52 -0.53
C ALA A 61 -14.87 6.08 -1.09
N THR A 62 -14.25 7.06 -0.44
CA THR A 62 -12.94 7.57 -0.85
C THR A 62 -11.84 6.51 -0.69
N PHE A 63 -11.85 5.76 0.43
CA PHE A 63 -10.95 4.64 0.60
C PHE A 63 -11.16 3.59 -0.49
N ASP A 64 -12.40 3.22 -0.76
CA ASP A 64 -12.74 2.21 -1.76
C ASP A 64 -12.33 2.63 -3.16
N GLN A 65 -12.47 3.92 -3.51
CA GLN A 65 -12.02 4.46 -4.78
C GLN A 65 -10.51 4.33 -5.01
N VAL A 66 -9.70 4.69 -4.00
CA VAL A 66 -8.23 4.69 -4.13
C VAL A 66 -7.59 3.36 -3.75
N SER A 67 -8.37 2.40 -3.29
CA SER A 67 -7.90 1.08 -2.87
C SER A 67 -8.54 -0.08 -3.66
N ALA A 68 -9.40 0.23 -4.62
CA ALA A 68 -9.95 -0.77 -5.51
C ALA A 68 -8.84 -1.53 -6.25
N ASN A 69 -9.07 -2.81 -6.52
CA ASN A 69 -8.12 -3.68 -7.20
C ASN A 69 -6.77 -3.89 -6.48
N LYS A 70 -6.75 -3.72 -5.16
CA LYS A 70 -5.58 -4.01 -4.34
C LYS A 70 -5.83 -5.19 -3.41
N LEU A 71 -4.81 -5.98 -3.18
CA LEU A 71 -4.77 -6.92 -2.06
C LEU A 71 -4.44 -6.14 -0.77
N SER A 72 -4.83 -6.68 0.38
CA SER A 72 -4.55 -6.05 1.68
C SER A 72 -3.93 -7.05 2.64
N VAL A 73 -2.91 -6.60 3.33
CA VAL A 73 -2.30 -7.33 4.46
C VAL A 73 -2.22 -6.40 5.67
N ARG A 74 -2.52 -6.93 6.85
CA ARG A 74 -2.44 -6.17 8.10
C ARG A 74 -1.19 -6.54 8.87
N LEU A 75 -0.30 -5.57 9.06
CA LEU A 75 0.94 -5.71 9.82
C LEU A 75 1.04 -4.59 10.87
N ASN A 76 1.38 -4.96 12.10
CA ASN A 76 1.75 -3.97 13.10
C ASN A 76 3.26 -3.71 13.03
N LEU A 77 3.68 -2.74 12.23
CA LEU A 77 5.09 -2.42 11.98
C LEU A 77 5.86 -1.92 13.22
N LYS A 78 5.23 -1.88 14.40
CA LYS A 78 5.92 -1.69 15.68
C LYS A 78 6.54 -2.99 16.21
N LEU A 79 6.15 -4.13 15.67
CA LEU A 79 6.63 -5.45 16.07
C LEU A 79 7.74 -5.91 15.11
N PRO A 80 8.87 -6.39 15.61
CA PRO A 80 9.99 -6.86 14.79
C PRO A 80 9.58 -7.92 13.75
N GLU A 81 8.69 -8.83 14.12
CA GLU A 81 8.19 -9.89 13.24
C GLU A 81 7.42 -9.33 12.06
N ALA A 82 6.61 -8.28 12.29
CA ALA A 82 5.86 -7.62 11.23
C ALA A 82 6.79 -6.84 10.28
N VAL A 83 7.85 -6.23 10.81
CA VAL A 83 8.89 -5.58 10.00
C VAL A 83 9.61 -6.61 9.13
N ALA A 84 9.95 -7.78 9.70
CA ALA A 84 10.56 -8.87 8.94
C ALA A 84 9.65 -9.36 7.80
N LEU A 85 8.35 -9.51 8.05
CA LEU A 85 7.38 -9.87 7.02
C LEU A 85 7.24 -8.78 5.95
N ALA A 86 7.25 -7.50 6.34
CA ALA A 86 7.22 -6.40 5.40
C ALA A 86 8.46 -6.38 4.49
N LYS A 87 9.66 -6.63 5.04
CA LYS A 87 10.89 -6.78 4.26
C LYS A 87 10.81 -7.95 3.28
N ARG A 88 10.30 -9.10 3.71
CA ARG A 88 10.08 -10.24 2.82
C ARG A 88 9.11 -9.90 1.68
N LEU A 89 8.04 -9.15 1.96
CA LEU A 89 7.13 -8.70 0.91
C LEU A 89 7.83 -7.78 -0.08
N VAL A 90 8.63 -6.83 0.41
CA VAL A 90 9.40 -5.94 -0.47
C VAL A 90 10.41 -6.71 -1.31
N SER A 91 11.11 -7.71 -0.75
CA SER A 91 12.12 -8.49 -1.48
C SER A 91 11.54 -9.32 -2.64
N ILE A 92 10.24 -9.57 -2.64
CA ILE A 92 9.54 -10.26 -3.75
C ILE A 92 8.68 -9.29 -4.58
N SER A 93 8.85 -7.98 -4.39
CA SER A 93 8.15 -6.92 -5.11
C SER A 93 9.13 -6.15 -5.99
N ASP A 94 8.61 -5.61 -7.09
CA ASP A 94 9.40 -4.79 -8.01
C ASP A 94 9.50 -3.33 -7.55
N MET A 95 8.54 -2.91 -6.72
CA MET A 95 8.44 -1.55 -6.21
C MET A 95 7.90 -1.54 -4.78
N ALA A 96 8.44 -0.63 -3.96
CA ALA A 96 7.83 -0.22 -2.70
C ALA A 96 7.38 1.24 -2.82
N ALA A 97 6.13 1.51 -2.46
CA ALA A 97 5.55 2.85 -2.47
C ALA A 97 5.20 3.30 -1.05
N GLU A 98 5.53 4.53 -0.71
CA GLU A 98 5.21 5.12 0.59
C GLU A 98 4.79 6.59 0.44
N SER A 99 4.05 7.12 1.41
CA SER A 99 3.60 8.51 1.46
C SER A 99 3.68 9.11 2.88
N PHE A 100 4.57 8.58 3.70
CA PHE A 100 4.79 9.09 5.04
C PHE A 100 5.66 10.36 5.05
N ARG A 101 5.71 11.00 6.21
CA ARG A 101 6.68 12.07 6.43
C ARG A 101 8.10 11.53 6.39
N PRO A 102 9.09 12.32 6.01
CA PRO A 102 10.49 11.92 6.00
C PRO A 102 10.90 11.19 7.29
N LYS A 103 11.73 10.17 7.17
CA LYS A 103 12.28 9.35 8.26
C LYS A 103 11.28 8.45 9.02
N VAL A 104 10.02 8.38 8.62
CA VAL A 104 9.04 7.48 9.29
C VAL A 104 9.39 6.03 9.01
N LEU A 105 9.58 5.63 7.76
CA LEU A 105 9.96 4.26 7.40
C LEU A 105 11.36 3.90 7.91
N GLU A 106 12.30 4.82 7.90
CA GLU A 106 13.64 4.61 8.47
C GLU A 106 13.56 4.22 9.96
N ARG A 107 12.76 4.94 10.75
CA ARG A 107 12.53 4.63 12.17
C ARG A 107 11.84 3.30 12.42
N LEU A 108 11.12 2.80 11.42
CA LEU A 108 10.49 1.48 11.45
C LEU A 108 11.41 0.38 10.93
N GLY A 109 12.65 0.69 10.55
CA GLY A 109 13.59 -0.27 9.97
C GLY A 109 13.26 -0.65 8.52
N LEU A 110 12.46 0.16 7.84
CA LEU A 110 12.00 -0.02 6.46
C LEU A 110 12.45 1.15 5.56
N GLY A 111 13.53 1.84 5.93
CA GLY A 111 14.13 2.86 5.09
C GLY A 111 14.75 2.28 3.82
N PHE A 112 15.04 3.14 2.85
CA PHE A 112 15.56 2.74 1.53
C PHE A 112 16.79 1.82 1.64
N GLU A 113 17.77 2.17 2.48
CA GLU A 113 18.99 1.37 2.65
C GLU A 113 18.70 -0.04 3.19
N ALA A 114 17.71 -0.18 4.07
CA ALA A 114 17.31 -1.45 4.67
C ALA A 114 16.44 -2.31 3.73
N LEU A 115 15.87 -1.73 2.68
CA LEU A 115 14.99 -2.42 1.74
C LEU A 115 15.70 -2.82 0.44
N ARG A 116 16.84 -2.21 0.13
CA ARG A 116 17.58 -2.50 -1.10
C ARG A 116 18.56 -3.69 -0.97
N GLU A 117 18.79 -4.16 0.26
CA GLU A 117 19.63 -5.36 0.53
C GLU A 117 18.89 -6.64 0.18
#